data_6e9a5dd2404c5796266e0f85530634f7
#
_entry.id   6e9a5dd2404c5796266e0f85530634f7
#
_cell.length_a   1.000
_cell.length_b   1.000
_cell.length_c   1.000
_cell.angle_alpha   90.00
_cell.angle_beta   90.00
_cell.angle_gamma   90.00
#
_symmetry.space_group_name_H-M   'P 1'
#
loop_
_entity.id
_entity.type
_entity.pdbx_description
1 polymer ?
#
loop_
_entity_poly.entity_id
_entity_poly.type
_entity_poly.pdbx_seq_one_letter_code
_entity_poly.pdbx_strand_id
1 'polypeptide(L)'
;MFRQRDILSVMNKLIVSWQRFVLICGLTAGIVSCATLPISELPSHNFGHRVKFLVMHFTAIDYQKSVNALVDEGGLSAHYLIPESNDPSYPNSSLEILKLVDENKRAWHAGNSVWQGRTELNDSSIGIEIVNVPECHRDKQAGKGIQTEHGENRLCVFPDYDPKQIELLIALSKDILARNPDISPTRVIGHADIAPTRKNDPGPRFPWYELYQEGIGAWYDNDTFEQYWQRFNQYQPNIGLVQTALRTYGYDILETGILDEQTHNVVSAFQMHFLPWQVTGQVDSKTAGAVFALLDKYFANKAKSLMTRYIAEQSSDASSSSALEYAFKRGQIDQVFPMVERS
;
A
#
# COMPACT_ATOMS: atom_id res chain seq x y z
N MET A 1 89.50 -0.43 -33.82
CA MET A 1 89.37 -1.82 -33.36
C MET A 1 88.98 -1.81 -31.90
N PHE A 2 87.65 -1.71 -31.60
CA PHE A 2 87.12 -1.64 -30.23
C PHE A 2 87.05 -3.09 -29.69
N ARG A 3 87.64 -3.32 -28.52
CA ARG A 3 87.75 -4.63 -27.94
C ARG A 3 86.43 -5.18 -27.45
N GLN A 4 86.01 -6.34 -27.85
CA GLN A 4 84.81 -7.11 -27.48
C GLN A 4 84.62 -7.27 -25.96
N ARG A 5 85.63 -6.99 -25.14
CA ARG A 5 85.57 -7.05 -23.65
C ARG A 5 84.75 -5.87 -23.03
N ASP A 6 84.69 -4.70 -23.68
CA ASP A 6 84.05 -3.56 -23.13
C ASP A 6 82.51 -3.63 -23.26
N ILE A 7 82.04 -4.29 -24.32
CA ILE A 7 80.61 -4.49 -24.58
C ILE A 7 79.98 -5.46 -23.55
N LEU A 8 80.67 -6.50 -23.20
CA LEU A 8 80.25 -7.49 -22.20
C LEU A 8 80.23 -6.91 -20.77
N SER A 9 81.09 -5.97 -20.44
CA SER A 9 81.11 -5.28 -19.14
C SER A 9 79.95 -4.32 -19.00
N VAL A 10 79.55 -3.61 -20.05
CA VAL A 10 78.46 -2.70 -20.07
C VAL A 10 77.11 -3.47 -20.06
N MET A 11 76.96 -4.56 -20.78
CA MET A 11 75.78 -5.41 -20.77
C MET A 11 75.59 -6.08 -19.42
N ASN A 12 76.59 -6.57 -18.73
CA ASN A 12 76.44 -7.14 -17.41
C ASN A 12 76.04 -6.07 -16.34
N LYS A 13 76.53 -4.86 -16.44
CA LYS A 13 76.09 -3.77 -15.54
C LYS A 13 74.62 -3.37 -15.76
N LEU A 14 74.15 -3.37 -17.01
CA LEU A 14 72.77 -3.08 -17.34
C LEU A 14 71.84 -4.23 -16.90
N ILE A 15 72.21 -5.47 -17.04
CA ILE A 15 71.39 -6.62 -16.59
C ILE A 15 71.28 -6.66 -15.07
N VAL A 16 72.38 -6.42 -14.34
CA VAL A 16 72.34 -6.33 -12.85
C VAL A 16 71.54 -5.14 -12.36
N SER A 17 71.59 -4.00 -13.08
CA SER A 17 70.73 -2.82 -12.77
C SER A 17 69.27 -3.10 -13.00
N TRP A 18 68.92 -3.83 -14.08
CA TRP A 18 67.53 -4.18 -14.40
C TRP A 18 66.97 -5.21 -13.42
N GLN A 19 67.78 -6.21 -13.03
CA GLN A 19 67.34 -7.17 -12.01
C GLN A 19 67.12 -6.52 -10.64
N ARG A 20 67.91 -5.54 -10.24
CA ARG A 20 67.66 -4.77 -9.01
C ARG A 20 66.43 -3.88 -9.10
N PHE A 21 66.13 -3.33 -10.27
CA PHE A 21 64.93 -2.51 -10.48
C PHE A 21 63.67 -3.37 -10.46
N VAL A 22 63.68 -4.56 -11.07
CA VAL A 22 62.54 -5.51 -11.04
C VAL A 22 62.33 -6.07 -9.65
N LEU A 23 63.38 -6.28 -8.84
CA LEU A 23 63.26 -6.76 -7.45
C LEU A 23 62.71 -5.67 -6.54
N ILE A 24 63.01 -4.40 -6.75
CA ILE A 24 62.50 -3.26 -5.98
C ILE A 24 61.05 -2.94 -6.36
N CYS A 25 60.68 -3.03 -7.63
CA CYS A 25 59.28 -2.88 -8.09
C CYS A 25 58.42 -4.08 -7.70
N GLY A 26 58.96 -5.27 -7.56
CA GLY A 26 58.22 -6.47 -7.13
C GLY A 26 57.91 -6.51 -5.64
N LEU A 27 58.63 -5.74 -4.79
CA LEU A 27 58.38 -5.68 -3.34
C LEU A 27 57.40 -4.54 -2.93
N THR A 28 57.02 -3.68 -3.86
CA THR A 28 56.01 -2.63 -3.65
C THR A 28 54.63 -2.99 -4.22
N ALA A 29 54.43 -4.25 -4.68
CA ALA A 29 53.10 -4.79 -4.91
C ALA A 29 52.37 -4.78 -3.55
N GLY A 30 51.67 -3.67 -3.31
CA GLY A 30 51.12 -3.29 -2.05
C GLY A 30 50.30 -4.39 -1.41
N ILE A 31 50.66 -4.66 -0.18
CA ILE A 31 49.70 -5.18 0.77
C ILE A 31 48.63 -4.07 0.91
N VAL A 32 47.61 -4.08 0.04
CA VAL A 32 46.33 -3.46 0.35
C VAL A 32 45.77 -4.32 1.49
N SER A 33 46.27 -4.07 2.68
CA SER A 33 45.60 -4.52 3.88
C SER A 33 44.24 -3.87 3.88
N CYS A 34 43.21 -4.58 3.49
CA CYS A 34 41.87 -4.25 3.88
C CYS A 34 41.89 -4.21 5.41
N ALA A 35 42.06 -3.03 5.99
CA ALA A 35 41.92 -2.85 7.40
C ALA A 35 40.45 -3.13 7.72
N THR A 36 40.16 -4.36 8.13
CA THR A 36 38.84 -4.71 8.66
C THR A 36 38.70 -3.98 9.98
N LEU A 37 37.61 -3.20 10.09
CA LEU A 37 37.28 -2.56 11.34
C LEU A 37 37.10 -3.64 12.44
N PRO A 38 37.63 -3.42 13.66
CA PRO A 38 37.44 -4.36 14.76
C PRO A 38 36.03 -4.25 15.30
N ILE A 39 35.05 -4.87 14.61
CA ILE A 39 33.65 -4.87 14.98
C ILE A 39 33.34 -6.18 15.69
N SER A 40 32.84 -6.09 16.93
CA SER A 40 32.24 -7.21 17.65
C SER A 40 30.73 -7.09 17.61
N GLU A 41 30.03 -8.14 17.23
CA GLU A 41 28.57 -8.16 17.24
C GLU A 41 28.03 -8.43 18.65
N LEU A 42 27.17 -7.53 19.12
CA LEU A 42 26.38 -7.70 20.34
C LEU A 42 24.94 -7.32 20.00
N PRO A 43 24.15 -8.26 19.45
CA PRO A 43 22.82 -7.96 18.92
C PRO A 43 21.86 -7.57 20.04
N SER A 44 21.14 -6.46 19.83
CA SER A 44 20.03 -6.07 20.69
C SER A 44 18.77 -6.82 20.30
N HIS A 45 17.92 -7.13 21.29
CA HIS A 45 16.56 -7.64 21.07
C HIS A 45 15.52 -6.51 20.88
N ASN A 46 15.92 -5.24 21.06
CA ASN A 46 15.07 -4.06 20.93
C ASN A 46 15.25 -3.43 19.55
N PHE A 47 14.58 -3.99 18.55
CA PHE A 47 14.54 -3.46 17.19
C PHE A 47 13.15 -3.66 16.56
N GLY A 48 12.86 -2.92 15.49
CA GLY A 48 11.67 -3.08 14.67
C GLY A 48 12.06 -3.18 13.20
N HIS A 49 11.28 -3.90 12.44
CA HIS A 49 11.46 -3.96 10.99
C HIS A 49 11.09 -2.62 10.34
N ARG A 50 11.79 -2.23 9.28
CA ARG A 50 11.50 -1.01 8.51
C ARG A 50 10.15 -1.12 7.81
N VAL A 51 9.90 -2.24 7.15
CA VAL A 51 8.71 -2.48 6.34
C VAL A 51 7.51 -2.77 7.24
N LYS A 52 6.46 -1.97 7.08
CA LYS A 52 5.21 -2.03 7.84
C LYS A 52 3.98 -2.10 6.95
N PHE A 53 4.11 -1.80 5.66
CA PHE A 53 3.00 -1.70 4.72
C PHE A 53 3.34 -2.38 3.40
N LEU A 54 2.33 -2.95 2.77
CA LEU A 54 2.34 -3.43 1.39
C LEU A 54 1.32 -2.61 0.61
N VAL A 55 1.77 -1.90 -0.42
CA VAL A 55 0.93 -0.99 -1.21
C VAL A 55 0.77 -1.51 -2.62
N MET A 56 -0.49 -1.67 -3.04
CA MET A 56 -0.87 -2.12 -4.37
C MET A 56 -1.15 -0.93 -5.28
N HIS A 57 -0.63 -1.01 -6.51
CA HIS A 57 -0.80 0.01 -7.54
C HIS A 57 -1.22 -0.60 -8.86
N PHE A 58 -1.82 0.19 -9.72
CA PHE A 58 -1.77 -0.07 -11.15
C PHE A 58 -0.95 1.00 -11.86
N THR A 59 -0.32 0.62 -12.99
CA THR A 59 0.56 1.54 -13.73
C THR A 59 -0.17 2.61 -14.53
N ALA A 60 -1.43 2.40 -14.89
CA ALA A 60 -2.24 3.21 -15.83
C ALA A 60 -1.63 3.37 -17.24
N ILE A 61 -0.57 2.66 -17.54
CA ILE A 61 0.16 2.66 -18.82
C ILE A 61 0.64 1.23 -19.14
N ASP A 62 0.96 0.97 -20.41
CA ASP A 62 1.47 -0.33 -20.86
C ASP A 62 2.82 -0.70 -20.22
N TYR A 63 3.22 -1.94 -20.39
CA TYR A 63 4.43 -2.48 -19.80
C TYR A 63 5.71 -1.67 -20.17
N GLN A 64 5.92 -1.39 -21.47
CA GLN A 64 7.13 -0.70 -21.90
C GLN A 64 7.22 0.73 -21.32
N LYS A 65 6.10 1.44 -21.28
CA LYS A 65 6.04 2.77 -20.65
C LYS A 65 6.23 2.67 -19.14
N SER A 66 5.70 1.60 -18.51
CA SER A 66 5.90 1.36 -17.07
C SER A 66 7.37 1.13 -16.73
N VAL A 67 8.09 0.34 -17.53
CA VAL A 67 9.54 0.15 -17.37
C VAL A 67 10.28 1.49 -17.50
N ASN A 68 9.98 2.27 -18.55
CA ASN A 68 10.64 3.57 -18.74
C ASN A 68 10.37 4.53 -17.56
N ALA A 69 9.13 4.56 -17.04
CA ALA A 69 8.77 5.45 -15.93
C ALA A 69 9.37 5.03 -14.59
N LEU A 70 9.47 3.72 -14.33
CA LEU A 70 9.89 3.18 -13.03
C LEU A 70 11.38 2.90 -12.92
N VAL A 71 12.10 2.76 -14.06
CA VAL A 71 13.52 2.37 -14.09
C VAL A 71 14.40 3.52 -14.59
N ASP A 72 14.01 4.18 -15.69
CA ASP A 72 14.94 5.04 -16.44
C ASP A 72 14.77 6.53 -16.15
N GLU A 73 13.52 7.00 -15.99
CA GLU A 73 13.29 8.43 -16.09
C GLU A 73 12.37 9.03 -15.07
N GLY A 74 12.22 9.60 -14.28
CA GLY A 74 11.08 10.35 -13.75
C GLY A 74 10.97 10.45 -12.24
N GLY A 75 11.93 9.91 -11.52
CA GLY A 75 11.89 9.99 -10.07
C GLY A 75 10.78 9.15 -9.41
N LEU A 76 10.13 8.28 -10.18
CA LEU A 76 9.20 7.24 -9.69
C LEU A 76 9.93 5.90 -9.66
N SER A 77 9.56 5.05 -8.72
CA SER A 77 10.02 3.66 -8.68
C SER A 77 9.09 2.82 -7.81
N ALA A 78 9.08 1.52 -8.03
CA ALA A 78 8.43 0.54 -7.16
C ALA A 78 9.41 -0.59 -6.83
N HIS A 79 9.09 -1.43 -5.86
CA HIS A 79 9.93 -2.58 -5.55
C HIS A 79 9.74 -3.68 -6.59
N TYR A 80 8.50 -3.83 -7.07
CA TYR A 80 8.14 -4.85 -8.04
C TYR A 80 7.21 -4.30 -9.11
N LEU A 81 7.34 -4.88 -10.32
CA LEU A 81 6.41 -4.68 -11.43
C LEU A 81 5.91 -6.05 -11.92
N ILE A 82 4.61 -6.21 -12.09
CA ILE A 82 3.97 -7.40 -12.64
C ILE A 82 3.33 -7.03 -13.97
N PRO A 83 3.83 -7.57 -15.11
CA PRO A 83 3.29 -7.31 -16.43
C PRO A 83 1.95 -8.02 -16.65
N GLU A 84 1.23 -7.64 -17.70
CA GLU A 84 0.00 -8.29 -18.18
C GLU A 84 0.30 -9.21 -19.38
N SER A 85 -0.33 -10.41 -19.46
CA SER A 85 -0.04 -11.38 -20.52
C SER A 85 -0.51 -10.96 -21.91
N ASN A 86 -1.49 -10.06 -22.00
CA ASN A 86 -2.02 -9.55 -23.25
C ASN A 86 -1.44 -8.19 -23.66
N ASP A 87 -0.51 -7.65 -22.90
CA ASP A 87 0.14 -6.38 -23.25
C ASP A 87 1.09 -6.58 -24.45
N PRO A 88 0.80 -5.95 -25.60
CA PRO A 88 1.61 -6.14 -26.80
C PRO A 88 3.04 -5.60 -26.69
N SER A 89 3.31 -4.77 -25.67
CA SER A 89 4.64 -4.25 -25.39
C SER A 89 5.47 -5.15 -24.48
N TYR A 90 4.87 -6.21 -23.88
CA TYR A 90 5.58 -7.18 -23.08
C TYR A 90 6.27 -8.22 -23.98
N PRO A 91 7.60 -8.39 -23.92
CA PRO A 91 8.34 -9.17 -24.94
C PRO A 91 8.33 -10.69 -24.70
N ASN A 92 8.02 -11.14 -23.48
CA ASN A 92 8.12 -12.56 -23.13
C ASN A 92 6.80 -13.30 -23.28
N SER A 93 6.89 -14.59 -23.56
CA SER A 93 5.71 -15.47 -23.68
C SER A 93 5.11 -15.94 -22.34
N SER A 94 5.89 -15.80 -21.26
CA SER A 94 5.46 -16.12 -19.89
C SER A 94 5.64 -14.88 -19.00
N LEU A 95 4.70 -14.67 -18.08
CA LEU A 95 4.80 -13.57 -17.13
C LEU A 95 5.90 -13.85 -16.10
N GLU A 96 6.65 -12.80 -15.79
CA GLU A 96 7.69 -12.82 -14.75
C GLU A 96 7.52 -11.58 -13.86
N ILE A 97 7.75 -11.75 -12.56
CA ILE A 97 7.80 -10.63 -11.63
C ILE A 97 9.14 -9.91 -11.80
N LEU A 98 9.10 -8.63 -12.10
CA LEU A 98 10.31 -7.82 -12.18
C LEU A 98 10.60 -7.17 -10.83
N LYS A 99 11.76 -7.45 -10.26
CA LYS A 99 12.26 -6.74 -9.07
C LYS A 99 13.04 -5.51 -9.52
N LEU A 100 12.54 -4.33 -9.21
CA LEU A 100 13.13 -3.05 -9.65
C LEU A 100 13.99 -2.42 -8.56
N VAL A 101 13.51 -2.42 -7.32
CA VAL A 101 14.21 -1.86 -6.16
C VAL A 101 14.31 -2.92 -5.07
N ASP A 102 15.47 -2.97 -4.41
CA ASP A 102 15.67 -3.89 -3.28
C ASP A 102 14.80 -3.46 -2.08
N GLU A 103 14.16 -4.42 -1.39
CA GLU A 103 13.25 -4.14 -0.28
C GLU A 103 13.90 -3.46 0.92
N ASN A 104 15.22 -3.53 1.05
CA ASN A 104 15.98 -2.79 2.06
C ASN A 104 16.17 -1.31 1.70
N LYS A 105 15.82 -0.91 0.48
CA LYS A 105 15.87 0.46 -0.01
C LYS A 105 14.47 1.10 0.00
N ARG A 106 14.43 2.40 -0.17
CA ARG A 106 13.21 3.18 -0.35
C ARG A 106 12.89 3.27 -1.84
N ALA A 107 11.73 2.80 -2.27
CA ALA A 107 11.19 3.08 -3.60
C ALA A 107 10.22 4.29 -3.52
N TRP A 108 10.02 4.97 -4.65
CA TRP A 108 9.24 6.21 -4.75
C TRP A 108 7.90 5.94 -5.43
N HIS A 109 6.96 5.27 -4.73
CA HIS A 109 5.66 4.84 -5.28
C HIS A 109 4.45 5.48 -4.60
N ALA A 110 4.54 5.85 -3.31
CA ALA A 110 3.39 6.32 -2.54
C ALA A 110 3.18 7.84 -2.60
N GLY A 111 4.24 8.61 -2.93
CA GLY A 111 4.18 10.07 -2.92
C GLY A 111 3.78 10.62 -1.54
N ASN A 112 3.05 11.74 -1.54
CA ASN A 112 2.44 12.27 -0.32
C ASN A 112 1.29 11.35 0.09
N SER A 113 1.42 10.68 1.21
CA SER A 113 0.55 9.56 1.64
C SER A 113 0.44 9.48 3.15
N VAL A 114 -0.73 9.04 3.62
CA VAL A 114 -1.02 8.88 5.05
C VAL A 114 -1.81 7.61 5.29
N TRP A 115 -1.43 6.82 6.30
CA TRP A 115 -2.20 5.68 6.78
C TRP A 115 -1.97 5.41 8.26
N GLN A 116 -3.03 5.21 9.03
CA GLN A 116 -2.99 4.98 10.49
C GLN A 116 -2.12 6.04 11.21
N GLY A 117 -2.22 7.30 10.78
CA GLY A 117 -1.47 8.43 11.33
C GLY A 117 0.02 8.49 10.94
N ARG A 118 0.51 7.57 10.10
CA ARG A 118 1.87 7.62 9.57
C ARG A 118 1.87 8.29 8.20
N THR A 119 2.73 9.26 8.02
CA THR A 119 3.00 9.96 6.75
C THR A 119 4.18 9.34 6.01
N GLU A 120 4.40 9.74 4.76
CA GLU A 120 5.57 9.35 3.95
C GLU A 120 5.80 7.84 3.88
N LEU A 121 4.79 7.12 3.45
CA LEU A 121 4.79 5.66 3.50
C LEU A 121 5.90 5.00 2.67
N ASN A 122 6.52 5.68 1.72
CA ASN A 122 7.71 5.19 1.02
C ASN A 122 8.81 4.72 1.97
N ASP A 123 8.94 5.33 3.16
CA ASP A 123 9.98 4.98 4.13
C ASP A 123 9.77 3.62 4.79
N SER A 124 8.53 3.13 4.77
CA SER A 124 8.14 1.94 5.55
C SER A 124 7.25 0.97 4.79
N SER A 125 7.24 1.04 3.46
CA SER A 125 6.43 0.16 2.61
C SER A 125 7.25 -0.58 1.58
N ILE A 126 6.61 -1.60 1.02
CA ILE A 126 6.94 -2.22 -0.27
C ILE A 126 5.79 -1.86 -1.21
N GLY A 127 6.10 -1.35 -2.42
CA GLY A 127 5.13 -1.06 -3.47
C GLY A 127 5.22 -2.07 -4.60
N ILE A 128 4.06 -2.58 -5.04
CA ILE A 128 3.92 -3.46 -6.20
C ILE A 128 3.10 -2.71 -7.26
N GLU A 129 3.71 -2.46 -8.39
CA GLU A 129 3.04 -1.95 -9.59
C GLU A 129 2.54 -3.11 -10.45
N ILE A 130 1.31 -3.01 -10.92
CA ILE A 130 0.65 -4.07 -11.69
C ILE A 130 0.17 -3.43 -12.99
N VAL A 131 0.64 -3.95 -14.12
CA VAL A 131 0.25 -3.38 -15.43
C VAL A 131 -1.25 -3.57 -15.62
N ASN A 132 -1.97 -2.47 -15.64
CA ASN A 132 -3.41 -2.40 -15.92
C ASN A 132 -3.70 -0.97 -16.39
N VAL A 133 -4.47 -0.83 -17.48
CA VAL A 133 -4.67 0.46 -18.15
C VAL A 133 -6.15 0.81 -18.16
N PRO A 134 -6.65 1.56 -17.16
CA PRO A 134 -8.02 2.05 -17.18
C PRO A 134 -8.23 3.07 -18.30
N GLU A 135 -9.36 2.99 -18.97
CA GLU A 135 -9.81 3.97 -19.94
C GLU A 135 -10.60 5.08 -19.25
N CYS A 136 -10.05 6.27 -19.15
CA CYS A 136 -10.70 7.42 -18.56
C CYS A 136 -11.05 8.48 -19.61
N HIS A 137 -12.33 8.79 -19.74
CA HIS A 137 -12.83 9.81 -20.64
C HIS A 137 -13.15 11.10 -19.86
N ARG A 138 -12.68 12.24 -20.35
CA ARG A 138 -13.08 13.54 -19.82
C ARG A 138 -14.46 13.90 -20.34
N ASP A 139 -15.41 14.12 -19.46
CA ASP A 139 -16.67 14.74 -19.84
C ASP A 139 -16.45 16.25 -20.04
N LYS A 140 -16.36 16.65 -21.30
CA LYS A 140 -16.21 18.07 -21.68
C LYS A 140 -17.48 18.91 -21.45
N GLN A 141 -18.62 18.26 -21.16
CA GLN A 141 -19.93 18.90 -21.02
C GLN A 141 -20.39 19.02 -19.57
N ALA A 142 -19.84 18.27 -18.65
CA ALA A 142 -20.12 18.46 -17.24
C ALA A 142 -19.57 19.84 -16.85
N GLY A 143 -20.49 20.79 -16.68
CA GLY A 143 -20.19 22.14 -16.25
C GLY A 143 -19.36 22.13 -14.97
N LYS A 144 -18.80 23.27 -14.60
CA LYS A 144 -17.91 23.50 -13.44
C LYS A 144 -18.46 22.88 -12.14
N GLY A 145 -18.48 21.56 -12.11
CA GLY A 145 -18.64 20.75 -10.92
C GLY A 145 -17.32 20.69 -10.17
N ILE A 146 -17.33 20.24 -8.96
CA ILE A 146 -16.20 20.14 -8.03
C ILE A 146 -14.91 19.81 -8.80
N GLN A 147 -14.03 20.79 -8.95
CA GLN A 147 -12.74 20.61 -9.59
C GLN A 147 -11.79 20.06 -8.52
N THR A 148 -11.54 18.76 -8.57
CA THR A 148 -10.37 18.22 -7.90
C THR A 148 -9.16 18.42 -8.81
N GLU A 149 -7.99 18.64 -8.26
CA GLU A 149 -6.73 18.77 -9.01
C GLU A 149 -6.50 17.59 -9.99
N HIS A 150 -7.17 16.46 -9.77
CA HIS A 150 -7.10 15.25 -10.58
C HIS A 150 -8.47 14.66 -10.94
N GLY A 151 -9.55 15.23 -10.44
CA GLY A 151 -10.87 14.62 -10.42
C GLY A 151 -11.90 15.25 -11.32
N GLU A 152 -11.51 15.98 -12.30
CA GLU A 152 -12.46 16.39 -13.33
C GLU A 152 -13.28 15.19 -13.78
N ASN A 153 -14.58 15.21 -13.59
CA ASN A 153 -15.61 14.38 -14.18
C ASN A 153 -15.10 13.34 -15.20
N ARG A 154 -14.24 12.41 -14.73
CA ARG A 154 -13.70 11.34 -15.56
C ARG A 154 -14.58 10.12 -15.40
N LEU A 155 -15.26 9.76 -16.46
CA LEU A 155 -15.79 8.41 -16.54
C LEU A 155 -14.63 7.46 -16.83
N CYS A 156 -14.24 6.65 -15.85
CA CYS A 156 -13.21 5.64 -16.01
C CYS A 156 -13.86 4.25 -16.13
N VAL A 157 -13.42 3.51 -17.14
CA VAL A 157 -13.69 2.08 -17.28
C VAL A 157 -12.45 1.34 -16.80
N PHE A 158 -12.58 0.58 -15.73
CA PHE A 158 -11.50 -0.22 -15.17
C PHE A 158 -11.59 -1.65 -15.75
N PRO A 159 -10.56 -2.12 -16.47
CA PRO A 159 -10.53 -3.50 -16.92
C PRO A 159 -10.28 -4.47 -15.76
N ASP A 160 -10.67 -5.73 -15.95
CA ASP A 160 -10.31 -6.79 -15.04
C ASP A 160 -8.79 -7.03 -15.09
N TYR A 161 -8.23 -7.54 -14.00
CA TYR A 161 -6.85 -7.97 -13.97
C TYR A 161 -6.68 -9.35 -14.63
N ASP A 162 -5.56 -9.56 -15.29
CA ASP A 162 -5.21 -10.86 -15.85
C ASP A 162 -5.08 -11.92 -14.74
N PRO A 163 -5.79 -13.07 -14.83
CA PRO A 163 -5.71 -14.11 -13.81
C PRO A 163 -4.29 -14.59 -13.52
N LYS A 164 -3.41 -14.71 -14.53
CA LYS A 164 -2.00 -15.10 -14.33
C LYS A 164 -1.21 -14.03 -13.58
N GLN A 165 -1.51 -12.76 -13.82
CA GLN A 165 -0.94 -11.63 -13.10
C GLN A 165 -1.35 -11.70 -11.62
N ILE A 166 -2.60 -12.04 -11.32
CA ILE A 166 -3.09 -12.20 -9.94
C ILE A 166 -2.47 -13.42 -9.26
N GLU A 167 -2.28 -14.54 -9.94
CA GLU A 167 -1.55 -15.70 -9.41
C GLU A 167 -0.13 -15.31 -8.96
N LEU A 168 0.59 -14.54 -9.77
CA LEU A 168 1.93 -14.05 -9.45
C LEU A 168 1.90 -13.05 -8.28
N LEU A 169 0.90 -12.16 -8.26
CA LEU A 169 0.71 -11.19 -7.18
C LEU A 169 0.47 -11.88 -5.83
N ILE A 170 -0.38 -12.92 -5.81
CA ILE A 170 -0.66 -13.72 -4.62
C ILE A 170 0.62 -14.40 -4.12
N ALA A 171 1.36 -15.05 -5.01
CA ALA A 171 2.61 -15.72 -4.65
C ALA A 171 3.65 -14.75 -4.08
N LEU A 172 3.85 -13.60 -4.74
CA LEU A 172 4.76 -12.54 -4.29
C LEU A 172 4.33 -11.95 -2.95
N SER A 173 3.04 -11.65 -2.79
CA SER A 173 2.52 -11.05 -1.57
C SER A 173 2.68 -11.98 -0.36
N LYS A 174 2.40 -13.28 -0.52
CA LYS A 174 2.64 -14.28 0.53
C LYS A 174 4.10 -14.34 0.95
N ASP A 175 5.03 -14.32 0.00
CA ASP A 175 6.47 -14.33 0.27
C ASP A 175 6.90 -13.03 1.01
N ILE A 176 6.41 -11.86 0.57
CA ILE A 176 6.67 -10.59 1.24
C ILE A 176 6.14 -10.60 2.68
N LEU A 177 4.90 -11.03 2.89
CA LEU A 177 4.28 -11.08 4.22
C LEU A 177 4.99 -12.06 5.15
N ALA A 178 5.43 -13.21 4.66
CA ALA A 178 6.21 -14.18 5.43
C ALA A 178 7.54 -13.58 5.94
N ARG A 179 8.20 -12.74 5.15
CA ARG A 179 9.45 -12.06 5.51
C ARG A 179 9.25 -10.79 6.34
N ASN A 180 8.03 -10.22 6.31
CA ASN A 180 7.70 -8.96 6.99
C ASN A 180 6.47 -9.14 7.91
N PRO A 181 6.60 -9.87 9.04
CA PRO A 181 5.47 -10.23 9.91
C PRO A 181 4.80 -9.02 10.59
N ASP A 182 5.42 -7.85 10.53
CA ASP A 182 4.87 -6.59 11.05
C ASP A 182 3.82 -5.95 10.12
N ILE A 183 3.65 -6.47 8.90
CA ILE A 183 2.57 -6.07 8.00
C ILE A 183 1.29 -6.79 8.45
N SER A 184 0.47 -6.11 9.25
CA SER A 184 -0.85 -6.64 9.65
C SER A 184 -1.83 -6.60 8.46
N PRO A 185 -2.94 -7.37 8.49
CA PRO A 185 -3.93 -7.35 7.40
C PRO A 185 -4.40 -5.96 7.01
N THR A 186 -4.62 -5.04 7.96
CA THR A 186 -5.05 -3.67 7.72
C THR A 186 -3.93 -2.76 7.17
N ARG A 187 -2.77 -3.31 6.87
CA ARG A 187 -1.61 -2.62 6.29
C ARG A 187 -1.22 -3.14 4.91
N VAL A 188 -2.05 -3.99 4.33
CA VAL A 188 -2.05 -4.30 2.89
C VAL A 188 -3.13 -3.44 2.28
N ILE A 189 -2.76 -2.44 1.50
CA ILE A 189 -3.58 -1.29 1.14
C ILE A 189 -3.36 -0.87 -0.32
N GLY A 190 -4.31 -0.18 -0.90
CA GLY A 190 -4.18 0.45 -2.22
C GLY A 190 -3.59 1.86 -2.13
N HIS A 191 -3.07 2.37 -3.22
CA HIS A 191 -2.63 3.76 -3.30
C HIS A 191 -3.80 4.74 -3.08
N ALA A 192 -5.00 4.39 -3.56
CA ALA A 192 -6.22 5.17 -3.29
C ALA A 192 -6.52 5.28 -1.79
N ASP A 193 -6.25 4.24 -1.00
CA ASP A 193 -6.51 4.28 0.45
C ASP A 193 -5.64 5.32 1.16
N ILE A 194 -4.38 5.47 0.73
CA ILE A 194 -3.38 6.32 1.37
C ILE A 194 -3.26 7.72 0.77
N ALA A 195 -3.87 7.94 -0.38
CA ALA A 195 -3.88 9.22 -1.09
C ALA A 195 -5.21 9.46 -1.85
N PRO A 196 -6.36 9.38 -1.18
CA PRO A 196 -7.69 9.31 -1.81
C PRO A 196 -8.05 10.53 -2.64
N THR A 197 -7.48 11.71 -2.34
CA THR A 197 -7.70 12.93 -3.12
C THR A 197 -6.91 13.00 -4.43
N ARG A 198 -5.94 12.10 -4.62
CA ARG A 198 -4.96 12.13 -5.72
C ARG A 198 -4.97 10.87 -6.58
N LYS A 199 -5.38 9.74 -6.00
CA LYS A 199 -5.16 8.40 -6.54
C LYS A 199 -6.44 7.58 -6.54
N ASN A 200 -6.54 6.70 -7.52
CA ASN A 200 -7.62 5.73 -7.65
C ASN A 200 -7.11 4.29 -7.91
N ASP A 201 -5.79 4.10 -7.93
CA ASP A 201 -5.18 2.78 -8.06
C ASP A 201 -5.19 2.00 -6.73
N PRO A 202 -5.36 0.68 -6.75
CA PRO A 202 -5.48 -0.21 -7.90
C PRO A 202 -6.90 -0.31 -8.49
N GLY A 203 -7.85 0.54 -8.09
CA GLY A 203 -9.19 0.65 -8.63
C GLY A 203 -10.18 -0.42 -8.15
N PRO A 204 -11.47 -0.27 -8.52
CA PRO A 204 -12.55 -1.11 -8.01
C PRO A 204 -12.57 -2.53 -8.61
N ARG A 205 -11.80 -2.79 -9.68
CA ARG A 205 -11.70 -4.13 -10.29
C ARG A 205 -10.54 -4.96 -9.71
N PHE A 206 -9.78 -4.39 -8.76
CA PHE A 206 -8.73 -5.13 -8.08
C PHE A 206 -9.34 -6.18 -7.14
N PRO A 207 -8.86 -7.43 -7.16
CA PRO A 207 -9.53 -8.57 -6.52
C PRO A 207 -9.21 -8.67 -5.02
N TRP A 208 -9.52 -7.63 -4.23
CA TRP A 208 -9.23 -7.57 -2.80
C TRP A 208 -9.77 -8.75 -2.00
N TYR A 209 -11.02 -9.18 -2.32
CA TYR A 209 -11.64 -10.31 -1.63
C TYR A 209 -10.92 -11.65 -1.93
N GLU A 210 -10.48 -11.85 -3.17
CA GLU A 210 -9.70 -13.03 -3.55
C GLU A 210 -8.35 -13.06 -2.81
N LEU A 211 -7.64 -11.93 -2.75
CA LEU A 211 -6.41 -11.81 -1.97
C LEU A 211 -6.65 -12.11 -0.48
N TYR A 212 -7.74 -11.60 0.08
CA TYR A 212 -8.13 -11.89 1.46
C TYR A 212 -8.35 -13.40 1.70
N GLN A 213 -9.02 -14.10 0.79
CA GLN A 213 -9.22 -15.55 0.88
C GLN A 213 -7.89 -16.32 0.88
N GLU A 214 -6.85 -15.75 0.27
CA GLU A 214 -5.49 -16.26 0.26
C GLU A 214 -4.63 -15.79 1.46
N GLY A 215 -5.25 -15.12 2.43
CA GLY A 215 -4.59 -14.60 3.64
C GLY A 215 -3.84 -13.27 3.44
N ILE A 216 -4.13 -12.53 2.37
CA ILE A 216 -3.49 -11.27 2.03
C ILE A 216 -4.46 -10.12 2.23
N GLY A 217 -4.16 -9.22 3.18
CA GLY A 217 -4.97 -8.04 3.42
C GLY A 217 -6.16 -8.28 4.36
N ALA A 218 -7.02 -7.28 4.42
CA ALA A 218 -8.18 -7.24 5.32
C ALA A 218 -9.49 -7.34 4.55
N TRP A 219 -10.47 -7.99 5.13
CA TRP A 219 -11.85 -8.00 4.68
C TRP A 219 -12.79 -8.22 5.86
N TYR A 220 -14.03 -7.81 5.76
CA TYR A 220 -15.04 -8.01 6.79
C TYR A 220 -15.70 -9.39 6.70
N ASP A 221 -16.35 -9.82 7.79
CA ASP A 221 -17.17 -11.01 7.80
C ASP A 221 -18.58 -10.65 7.32
N ASN A 222 -19.16 -11.45 6.41
CA ASN A 222 -20.44 -11.14 5.78
C ASN A 222 -21.59 -11.03 6.79
N ASP A 223 -21.67 -11.91 7.78
CA ASP A 223 -22.71 -11.86 8.79
C ASP A 223 -22.62 -10.59 9.66
N THR A 224 -21.40 -10.20 10.02
CA THR A 224 -21.17 -8.95 10.77
C THR A 224 -21.50 -7.72 9.91
N PHE A 225 -21.14 -7.74 8.64
CA PHE A 225 -21.51 -6.67 7.70
C PHE A 225 -23.02 -6.55 7.56
N GLU A 226 -23.74 -7.67 7.38
CA GLU A 226 -25.20 -7.66 7.25
C GLU A 226 -25.89 -7.11 8.50
N GLN A 227 -25.43 -7.50 9.70
CA GLN A 227 -25.96 -6.98 10.98
C GLN A 227 -25.79 -5.45 11.07
N TYR A 228 -24.62 -4.91 10.79
CA TYR A 228 -24.40 -3.46 10.79
C TYR A 228 -25.16 -2.76 9.68
N TRP A 229 -25.23 -3.33 8.48
CA TRP A 229 -26.01 -2.77 7.37
C TRP A 229 -27.48 -2.69 7.71
N GLN A 230 -28.11 -3.75 8.22
CA GLN A 230 -29.51 -3.76 8.67
C GLN A 230 -29.72 -2.70 9.76
N ARG A 231 -28.80 -2.59 10.69
CA ARG A 231 -28.85 -1.58 11.74
C ARG A 231 -28.86 -0.16 11.17
N PHE A 232 -27.94 0.14 10.24
CA PHE A 232 -27.86 1.45 9.62
C PHE A 232 -28.96 1.72 8.58
N ASN A 233 -29.64 0.71 8.09
CA ASN A 233 -30.89 0.88 7.35
C ASN A 233 -32.04 1.37 8.25
N GLN A 234 -32.09 0.85 9.46
CA GLN A 234 -33.11 1.26 10.44
C GLN A 234 -32.80 2.62 11.06
N TYR A 235 -31.52 2.89 11.33
CA TYR A 235 -31.04 4.13 11.94
C TYR A 235 -29.91 4.67 11.06
N GLN A 236 -30.26 5.67 10.24
CA GLN A 236 -29.31 6.20 9.23
C GLN A 236 -28.04 6.74 9.90
N PRO A 237 -26.86 6.36 9.43
CA PRO A 237 -25.60 6.87 9.96
C PRO A 237 -25.45 8.34 9.60
N ASN A 238 -25.01 9.16 10.54
CA ASN A 238 -24.60 10.51 10.20
C ASN A 238 -23.17 10.50 9.61
N ILE A 239 -22.84 11.55 8.86
CA ILE A 239 -21.56 11.67 8.16
C ILE A 239 -20.38 11.64 9.16
N GLY A 240 -20.50 12.37 10.29
CA GLY A 240 -19.48 12.43 11.33
C GLY A 240 -19.14 11.05 11.92
N LEU A 241 -20.13 10.20 12.14
CA LEU A 241 -19.92 8.83 12.60
C LEU A 241 -19.05 8.03 11.61
N VAL A 242 -19.38 8.12 10.31
CA VAL A 242 -18.63 7.38 9.27
C VAL A 242 -17.23 7.96 9.10
N GLN A 243 -17.05 9.28 9.15
CA GLN A 243 -15.73 9.92 9.17
C GLN A 243 -14.88 9.42 10.34
N THR A 244 -15.45 9.39 11.56
CA THR A 244 -14.74 8.85 12.75
C THR A 244 -14.41 7.37 12.59
N ALA A 245 -15.30 6.56 12.01
CA ALA A 245 -15.06 5.14 11.75
C ALA A 245 -13.94 4.92 10.73
N LEU A 246 -13.95 5.65 9.60
CA LEU A 246 -12.92 5.61 8.58
C LEU A 246 -11.55 6.03 9.13
N ARG A 247 -11.50 7.13 9.90
CA ARG A 247 -10.29 7.57 10.59
C ARG A 247 -9.77 6.53 11.58
N THR A 248 -10.67 5.89 12.32
CA THR A 248 -10.33 4.84 13.28
C THR A 248 -9.74 3.61 12.59
N TYR A 249 -10.23 3.29 11.40
CA TYR A 249 -9.70 2.20 10.58
C TYR A 249 -8.31 2.52 10.03
N GLY A 250 -8.06 3.77 9.59
CA GLY A 250 -6.73 4.16 9.13
C GLY A 250 -6.69 5.31 8.14
N TYR A 251 -7.80 5.70 7.56
CA TYR A 251 -7.86 6.78 6.57
C TYR A 251 -7.52 8.14 7.17
N ASP A 252 -6.86 8.98 6.38
CA ASP A 252 -6.65 10.40 6.73
C ASP A 252 -7.89 11.21 6.31
N ILE A 253 -8.74 11.50 7.30
CA ILE A 253 -10.00 12.21 7.09
C ILE A 253 -10.28 13.14 8.27
N LEU A 254 -10.80 14.34 7.97
CA LEU A 254 -11.28 15.28 8.97
C LEU A 254 -12.73 14.93 9.36
N GLU A 255 -13.04 15.06 10.64
CA GLU A 255 -14.38 14.79 11.18
C GLU A 255 -15.24 16.07 11.13
N THR A 256 -15.57 16.50 9.91
CA THR A 256 -16.31 17.76 9.67
C THR A 256 -17.82 17.64 9.85
N GLY A 257 -18.34 16.43 9.83
CA GLY A 257 -19.79 16.15 9.89
C GLY A 257 -20.54 16.45 8.58
N ILE A 258 -19.85 16.84 7.52
CA ILE A 258 -20.43 17.12 6.20
C ILE A 258 -19.79 16.28 5.11
N LEU A 259 -20.51 16.02 4.02
CA LEU A 259 -19.98 15.36 2.84
C LEU A 259 -19.22 16.38 1.97
N ASP A 260 -18.06 16.79 2.45
CA ASP A 260 -17.13 17.63 1.70
C ASP A 260 -16.34 16.80 0.67
N GLU A 261 -15.51 17.47 -0.12
CA GLU A 261 -14.72 16.84 -1.17
C GLU A 261 -13.75 15.77 -0.60
N GLN A 262 -13.09 16.06 0.53
CA GLN A 262 -12.22 15.08 1.17
C GLN A 262 -13.01 13.84 1.59
N THR A 263 -14.14 14.01 2.23
CA THR A 263 -15.02 12.91 2.65
C THR A 263 -15.49 12.08 1.47
N HIS A 264 -15.94 12.73 0.38
CA HIS A 264 -16.33 12.04 -0.85
C HIS A 264 -15.19 11.18 -1.42
N ASN A 265 -13.98 11.72 -1.50
CA ASN A 265 -12.83 11.01 -2.02
C ASN A 265 -12.41 9.82 -1.12
N VAL A 266 -12.39 10.01 0.20
CA VAL A 266 -12.08 8.94 1.15
C VAL A 266 -13.13 7.83 1.10
N VAL A 267 -14.42 8.18 1.06
CA VAL A 267 -15.51 7.21 0.93
C VAL A 267 -15.40 6.46 -0.39
N SER A 268 -15.09 7.15 -1.49
CA SER A 268 -14.86 6.50 -2.79
C SER A 268 -13.70 5.51 -2.75
N ALA A 269 -12.57 5.88 -2.14
CA ALA A 269 -11.42 5.00 -1.97
C ALA A 269 -11.76 3.77 -1.13
N PHE A 270 -12.44 3.97 0.00
CA PHE A 270 -12.95 2.89 0.84
C PHE A 270 -13.90 1.95 0.07
N GLN A 271 -14.83 2.50 -0.71
CA GLN A 271 -15.76 1.72 -1.51
C GLN A 271 -15.03 0.96 -2.63
N MET A 272 -14.03 1.55 -3.30
CA MET A 272 -13.23 0.83 -4.30
C MET A 272 -12.54 -0.40 -3.69
N HIS A 273 -12.14 -0.34 -2.44
CA HIS A 273 -11.48 -1.45 -1.74
C HIS A 273 -12.50 -2.48 -1.22
N PHE A 274 -13.52 -2.04 -0.48
CA PHE A 274 -14.40 -2.92 0.33
C PHE A 274 -15.82 -3.10 -0.21
N LEU A 275 -16.27 -2.24 -1.13
CA LEU A 275 -17.59 -2.26 -1.77
C LEU A 275 -17.48 -1.99 -3.28
N PRO A 276 -16.60 -2.73 -4.02
CA PRO A 276 -16.23 -2.37 -5.39
C PRO A 276 -17.40 -2.39 -6.38
N TRP A 277 -18.49 -3.04 -6.05
CA TRP A 277 -19.73 -3.06 -6.83
C TRP A 277 -20.60 -1.80 -6.67
N GLN A 278 -20.25 -0.90 -5.74
CA GLN A 278 -21.04 0.30 -5.42
C GLN A 278 -20.14 1.47 -5.00
N VAL A 279 -19.37 1.99 -5.93
CA VAL A 279 -18.52 3.16 -5.69
C VAL A 279 -19.30 4.43 -6.01
N THR A 280 -19.81 5.11 -4.98
CA THR A 280 -20.65 6.30 -5.10
C THR A 280 -20.06 7.54 -4.45
N GLY A 281 -19.07 7.38 -3.56
CA GLY A 281 -18.55 8.45 -2.72
C GLY A 281 -19.56 8.96 -1.67
N GLN A 282 -20.73 8.33 -1.57
CA GLN A 282 -21.79 8.72 -0.65
C GLN A 282 -21.72 7.92 0.65
N VAL A 283 -22.01 8.59 1.76
CA VAL A 283 -22.16 7.94 3.06
C VAL A 283 -23.55 7.30 3.11
N ASP A 284 -23.61 6.00 2.95
CA ASP A 284 -24.83 5.21 3.04
C ASP A 284 -24.73 4.10 4.11
N SER A 285 -25.82 3.38 4.32
CA SER A 285 -25.89 2.29 5.31
C SER A 285 -24.96 1.14 5.00
N LYS A 286 -24.65 0.85 3.73
CA LYS A 286 -23.68 -0.19 3.36
C LYS A 286 -22.26 0.23 3.65
N THR A 287 -21.91 1.48 3.33
CA THR A 287 -20.59 2.05 3.65
C THR A 287 -20.36 2.03 5.17
N ALA A 288 -21.34 2.49 5.94
CA ALA A 288 -21.27 2.40 7.41
C ALA A 288 -21.19 0.95 7.88
N GLY A 289 -22.01 0.05 7.33
CA GLY A 289 -21.98 -1.38 7.64
C GLY A 289 -20.61 -2.00 7.43
N ALA A 290 -19.99 -1.74 6.29
CA ALA A 290 -18.68 -2.29 5.94
C ALA A 290 -17.56 -1.77 6.85
N VAL A 291 -17.50 -0.45 7.11
CA VAL A 291 -16.45 0.10 7.96
C VAL A 291 -16.60 -0.37 9.41
N PHE A 292 -17.83 -0.50 9.93
CA PHE A 292 -18.06 -1.01 11.28
C PHE A 292 -17.76 -2.51 11.39
N ALA A 293 -18.08 -3.31 10.38
CA ALA A 293 -17.71 -4.72 10.35
C ALA A 293 -16.19 -4.94 10.32
N LEU A 294 -15.45 -4.08 9.60
CA LEU A 294 -13.98 -4.07 9.64
C LEU A 294 -13.45 -3.64 11.02
N LEU A 295 -14.04 -2.60 11.62
CA LEU A 295 -13.65 -2.18 12.96
C LEU A 295 -13.94 -3.27 14.00
N ASP A 296 -15.07 -3.93 13.92
CA ASP A 296 -15.41 -5.03 14.82
C ASP A 296 -14.37 -6.14 14.76
N LYS A 297 -13.95 -6.50 13.55
CA LYS A 297 -12.96 -7.57 13.33
C LYS A 297 -11.54 -7.21 13.75
N TYR A 298 -11.08 -6.02 13.44
CA TYR A 298 -9.67 -5.63 13.62
C TYR A 298 -9.42 -4.66 14.78
N PHE A 299 -10.47 -3.99 15.27
CA PHE A 299 -10.40 -2.94 16.28
C PHE A 299 -11.61 -2.98 17.23
N ALA A 300 -12.03 -4.17 17.69
CA ALA A 300 -13.29 -4.44 18.38
C ALA A 300 -13.62 -3.45 19.51
N ASN A 301 -12.64 -3.13 20.38
CA ASN A 301 -12.86 -2.17 21.47
C ASN A 301 -13.22 -0.76 20.96
N LYS A 302 -12.65 -0.36 19.82
CA LYS A 302 -12.95 0.95 19.20
C LYS A 302 -14.33 0.93 18.54
N ALA A 303 -14.68 -0.16 17.85
CA ALA A 303 -16.02 -0.36 17.29
C ALA A 303 -17.10 -0.24 18.36
N LYS A 304 -16.95 -0.98 19.46
CA LYS A 304 -17.85 -0.94 20.60
C LYS A 304 -17.99 0.46 21.18
N SER A 305 -16.89 1.16 21.40
CA SER A 305 -16.89 2.53 21.94
C SER A 305 -17.63 3.52 21.01
N LEU A 306 -17.39 3.44 19.70
CA LEU A 306 -18.07 4.30 18.72
C LEU A 306 -19.57 4.02 18.68
N MET A 307 -19.99 2.77 18.65
CA MET A 307 -21.39 2.39 18.63
C MET A 307 -22.11 2.80 19.92
N THR A 308 -21.49 2.64 21.08
CA THR A 308 -22.07 3.06 22.37
C THR A 308 -22.34 4.57 22.38
N ARG A 309 -21.35 5.37 21.90
CA ARG A 309 -21.50 6.82 21.80
C ARG A 309 -22.62 7.20 20.83
N TYR A 310 -22.64 6.61 19.64
CA TYR A 310 -23.66 6.86 18.62
C TYR A 310 -25.08 6.56 19.14
N ILE A 311 -25.28 5.44 19.84
CA ILE A 311 -26.58 5.08 20.43
C ILE A 311 -26.98 6.09 21.51
N ALA A 312 -26.03 6.53 22.34
CA ALA A 312 -26.30 7.53 23.38
C ALA A 312 -26.72 8.90 22.77
N GLU A 313 -26.07 9.33 21.70
CA GLU A 313 -26.42 10.57 20.96
C GLU A 313 -27.83 10.46 20.36
N GLN A 314 -28.16 9.35 19.69
CA GLN A 314 -29.50 9.10 19.15
C GLN A 314 -30.59 9.09 20.24
N SER A 315 -30.28 8.59 21.44
CA SER A 315 -31.18 8.55 22.56
C SER A 315 -31.45 9.92 23.20
N SER A 316 -30.44 10.79 23.19
CA SER A 316 -30.55 12.17 23.66
C SER A 316 -31.41 13.03 22.71
N ASP A 317 -31.30 12.81 21.40
CA ASP A 317 -32.09 13.48 20.39
C ASP A 317 -33.52 12.93 20.32
N ALA A 318 -33.71 11.65 20.67
CA ALA A 318 -35.03 10.99 20.75
C ALA A 318 -35.78 11.21 22.06
N SER A 319 -35.31 12.11 22.93
CA SER A 319 -36.09 12.51 24.13
C SER A 319 -37.49 13.12 23.81
N SER A 320 -37.78 13.26 22.54
CA SER A 320 -39.13 13.58 21.98
C SER A 320 -39.87 12.35 21.40
N SER A 321 -39.31 11.12 21.36
CA SER A 321 -40.01 9.93 20.87
C SER A 321 -39.82 8.72 21.80
N SER A 322 -40.92 8.29 22.40
CA SER A 322 -41.07 7.37 23.53
C SER A 322 -40.56 5.91 23.34
N ALA A 323 -40.18 5.48 22.16
CA ALA A 323 -39.85 4.06 21.89
C ALA A 323 -38.42 3.68 22.21
N LEU A 324 -37.42 4.54 22.01
CA LEU A 324 -36.00 4.27 22.26
C LEU A 324 -35.66 4.42 23.76
N GLU A 325 -36.30 5.32 24.46
CA GLU A 325 -36.18 5.49 25.91
C GLU A 325 -36.58 4.21 26.67
N TYR A 326 -37.53 3.45 26.12
CA TYR A 326 -38.00 2.20 26.70
C TYR A 326 -37.00 1.03 26.59
N ALA A 327 -36.27 0.94 25.46
CA ALA A 327 -35.25 -0.10 25.25
C ALA A 327 -33.99 0.16 26.08
N PHE A 328 -33.60 1.42 26.24
CA PHE A 328 -32.43 1.84 27.02
C PHE A 328 -32.65 1.66 28.54
N LYS A 329 -33.83 1.99 29.07
CA LYS A 329 -34.19 1.84 30.50
C LYS A 329 -34.21 0.38 30.97
N ARG A 330 -34.28 -0.61 30.09
CA ARG A 330 -34.32 -2.04 30.44
C ARG A 330 -32.98 -2.74 30.44
N GLY A 331 -31.84 -2.06 30.20
CA GLY A 331 -30.53 -2.70 30.17
C GLY A 331 -30.36 -3.69 29.01
N GLN A 332 -31.19 -3.59 27.96
CA GLN A 332 -31.19 -4.53 26.83
C GLN A 332 -30.18 -4.15 25.72
N ILE A 333 -29.12 -3.40 26.06
CA ILE A 333 -28.05 -3.06 25.10
C ILE A 333 -27.43 -4.33 24.52
N ASP A 334 -27.25 -5.35 25.33
CA ASP A 334 -26.67 -6.65 24.91
C ASP A 334 -27.63 -7.46 24.02
N GLN A 335 -28.93 -7.22 24.06
CA GLN A 335 -29.91 -7.85 23.17
C GLN A 335 -30.04 -7.14 21.81
N VAL A 336 -29.67 -5.87 21.75
CA VAL A 336 -29.66 -5.08 20.51
C VAL A 336 -28.35 -5.30 19.71
N PHE A 337 -27.30 -5.70 20.41
CA PHE A 337 -26.02 -6.09 19.86
C PHE A 337 -25.53 -7.35 20.60
N PRO A 338 -25.98 -8.54 20.21
CA PRO A 338 -25.38 -9.75 20.73
C PRO A 338 -23.91 -9.75 20.29
N MET A 339 -23.02 -9.47 21.26
CA MET A 339 -21.60 -9.67 21.06
C MET A 339 -21.43 -11.17 20.85
N VAL A 340 -20.92 -11.56 19.68
CA VAL A 340 -20.50 -12.94 19.45
C VAL A 340 -19.32 -13.18 20.37
N GLU A 341 -19.56 -13.86 21.50
CA GLU A 341 -18.48 -14.44 22.29
C GLU A 341 -17.76 -15.45 21.40
N ARG A 342 -16.57 -15.10 20.99
CA ARG A 342 -15.67 -16.02 20.29
C ARG A 342 -15.09 -16.96 21.34
N SER A 343 -15.53 -18.20 21.30
CA SER A 343 -14.88 -19.34 21.95
C SER A 343 -13.54 -19.68 21.27
#